data_125908269585193a2d1d9ee7a363f344
#
_entry.id   125908269585193a2d1d9ee7a363f344
#
_cell.length_a   1.000
_cell.length_b   1.000
_cell.length_c   1.000
_cell.angle_alpha   90.00
_cell.angle_beta   90.00
_cell.angle_gamma   90.00
#
_symmetry.space_group_name_H-M   'P 1'
#
loop_
_entity.id
_entity.type
_entity.pdbx_description
1 polymer ?
#
loop_
_entity_poly.entity_id
_entity_poly.type
_entity_poly.pdbx_seq_one_letter_code
_entity_poly.pdbx_strand_id
1 'polypeptide(L)'
;MTEHMTLNEADASKRLVTRQDMVPCKVAFIDCKMKGSDRKENYSLIGAGVTQSEDQVVNLQEPHGFSLGVAAMPPGVVNNLHVHYTAEVFMIFKGRWLFRWGANGDEGTVIGEPGDVLSIPTWIFRGFSNVGDDDGWIFSALGGDDTGGIIWHPSILEQAAKHGLYLTKSNMLVDTSKGAPRPSPEELIEPIDDNALQSLRRYSPEEMRKRMLKVEDRVWSRQALLDSALPGHGAEVASVIGFGISQDRNAQPIVANPHGFSIEWLRVGVGQQIGKHSLDTKQVLIVFEGTAEITLNDAKHETRVTVPRQALFSVPAQAWRSIRSVGDVPLVVAAMTSGDQKKHIEWAPEIVAAAAQEGWGVDHNGYVAPLRLLPYESRKAAQAL
;
A
#
# COMPACT_ATOMS: atom_id res chain seq x y z
N MET A 1 21.57 -14.34 18.13
CA MET A 1 21.69 -12.96 17.57
C MET A 1 21.11 -13.01 16.19
N THR A 2 20.15 -12.17 15.90
CA THR A 2 19.56 -12.06 14.55
C THR A 2 20.63 -11.49 13.63
N GLU A 3 20.89 -12.13 12.50
CA GLU A 3 21.81 -11.61 11.50
C GLU A 3 21.10 -10.48 10.74
N HIS A 4 21.65 -9.27 10.81
CA HIS A 4 21.09 -8.12 10.13
C HIS A 4 21.57 -8.03 8.70
N MET A 5 20.63 -7.71 7.79
CA MET A 5 20.96 -7.48 6.39
C MET A 5 21.67 -6.13 6.23
N THR A 6 22.78 -6.14 5.49
CA THR A 6 23.50 -4.92 5.10
C THR A 6 23.29 -4.65 3.61
N LEU A 7 22.94 -3.42 3.26
CA LEU A 7 22.74 -2.98 1.88
C LEU A 7 23.85 -2.00 1.49
N ASN A 8 24.51 -2.25 0.38
CA ASN A 8 25.35 -1.25 -0.26
C ASN A 8 24.51 -0.24 -1.07
N GLU A 9 25.11 0.83 -1.56
CA GLU A 9 24.44 1.88 -2.31
C GLU A 9 23.72 1.36 -3.57
N ALA A 10 24.33 0.42 -4.29
CA ALA A 10 23.76 -0.16 -5.51
C ALA A 10 22.50 -1.00 -5.22
N ASP A 11 22.51 -1.75 -4.13
CA ASP A 11 21.34 -2.54 -3.72
C ASP A 11 20.24 -1.68 -3.11
N ALA A 12 20.60 -0.62 -2.40
CA ALA A 12 19.65 0.38 -1.92
C ALA A 12 18.99 1.12 -3.10
N SER A 13 19.75 1.52 -4.11
CA SER A 13 19.23 2.22 -5.29
C SER A 13 18.18 1.40 -6.05
N LYS A 14 18.34 0.07 -6.15
CA LYS A 14 17.36 -0.82 -6.80
C LYS A 14 16.01 -0.89 -6.07
N ARG A 15 15.95 -0.45 -4.83
CA ARG A 15 14.77 -0.47 -3.96
C ARG A 15 14.04 0.87 -3.90
N LEU A 16 14.63 1.91 -4.46
CA LEU A 16 14.03 3.20 -4.64
C LEU A 16 13.30 3.23 -5.99
N VAL A 17 12.01 3.54 -5.96
CA VAL A 17 11.21 3.76 -7.18
C VAL A 17 10.69 5.19 -7.14
N THR A 18 11.31 6.05 -7.94
CA THR A 18 10.87 7.44 -8.11
C THR A 18 9.81 7.54 -9.20
N ARG A 19 9.14 8.69 -9.30
CA ARG A 19 8.15 8.92 -10.38
C ARG A 19 8.75 8.71 -11.78
N GLN A 20 10.05 8.96 -11.95
CA GLN A 20 10.74 8.80 -13.24
C GLN A 20 11.01 7.34 -13.60
N ASP A 21 11.09 6.46 -12.61
CA ASP A 21 11.31 5.01 -12.80
C ASP A 21 10.01 4.26 -13.12
N MET A 22 8.86 4.91 -12.92
CA MET A 22 7.55 4.29 -13.12
C MET A 22 7.18 4.30 -14.61
N VAL A 23 6.95 3.12 -15.18
CA VAL A 23 6.63 2.95 -16.60
C VAL A 23 5.14 2.66 -16.78
N PRO A 24 4.38 3.52 -17.51
CA PRO A 24 2.96 3.31 -17.72
C PRO A 24 2.68 2.18 -18.72
N CYS A 25 1.69 1.36 -18.42
CA CYS A 25 1.07 0.44 -19.38
C CYS A 25 -0.34 0.92 -19.71
N LYS A 26 -0.57 1.29 -20.97
CA LYS A 26 -1.88 1.76 -21.46
C LYS A 26 -2.78 0.62 -21.92
N VAL A 27 -2.23 -0.57 -22.03
CA VAL A 27 -2.92 -1.80 -22.47
C VAL A 27 -2.95 -2.86 -21.36
N ALA A 28 -2.90 -2.43 -20.11
CA ALA A 28 -2.85 -3.33 -18.97
C ALA A 28 -4.11 -4.17 -18.78
N PHE A 29 -5.26 -3.72 -19.29
CA PHE A 29 -6.57 -4.32 -19.03
C PHE A 29 -7.44 -4.40 -20.28
N ILE A 30 -8.40 -5.34 -20.27
CA ILE A 30 -9.28 -5.61 -21.41
C ILE A 30 -10.12 -4.41 -21.87
N ASP A 31 -10.37 -3.44 -21.00
CA ASP A 31 -11.15 -2.24 -21.32
C ASP A 31 -10.32 -1.10 -21.93
N CYS A 32 -9.04 -1.35 -22.23
CA CYS A 32 -8.09 -0.30 -22.70
C CYS A 32 -8.44 0.38 -24.03
N LYS A 33 -9.35 -0.18 -24.84
CA LYS A 33 -9.84 0.43 -26.07
C LYS A 33 -11.28 0.94 -25.98
N MET A 34 -11.89 0.82 -24.81
CA MET A 34 -13.26 1.28 -24.62
C MET A 34 -13.27 2.79 -24.38
N LYS A 35 -14.21 3.48 -25.06
CA LYS A 35 -14.39 4.91 -24.89
C LYS A 35 -14.57 5.27 -23.41
N GLY A 36 -13.73 6.19 -22.91
CA GLY A 36 -13.71 6.59 -21.51
C GLY A 36 -12.74 5.79 -20.62
N SER A 37 -12.20 4.66 -21.11
CA SER A 37 -11.16 3.88 -20.40
C SER A 37 -9.82 3.86 -21.17
N ASP A 38 -9.81 4.34 -22.39
CA ASP A 38 -8.72 4.31 -23.35
C ASP A 38 -7.55 5.25 -23.02
N ARG A 39 -7.69 6.09 -21.99
CA ARG A 39 -6.65 7.03 -21.55
C ARG A 39 -6.10 6.74 -20.16
N LYS A 40 -6.48 5.62 -19.55
CA LYS A 40 -5.91 5.24 -18.25
C LYS A 40 -4.51 4.66 -18.41
N GLU A 41 -3.67 4.88 -17.42
CA GLU A 41 -2.34 4.33 -17.30
C GLU A 41 -2.26 3.48 -16.05
N ASN A 42 -1.74 2.26 -16.18
CA ASN A 42 -1.46 1.38 -15.06
C ASN A 42 0.05 1.28 -14.83
N TYR A 43 0.46 1.26 -13.57
CA TYR A 43 1.85 1.07 -13.17
C TYR A 43 1.91 -0.07 -12.17
N SER A 44 2.86 -1.00 -12.32
CA SER A 44 3.13 -2.06 -11.35
C SER A 44 4.43 -1.77 -10.62
N LEU A 45 4.30 -1.32 -9.36
CA LEU A 45 5.44 -0.90 -8.54
C LEU A 45 6.03 -2.08 -7.77
N ILE A 46 5.19 -2.97 -7.24
CA ILE A 46 5.57 -4.18 -6.52
C ILE A 46 4.71 -5.32 -7.02
N GLY A 47 5.33 -6.34 -7.60
CA GLY A 47 4.64 -7.46 -8.21
C GLY A 47 3.82 -7.06 -9.44
N ALA A 48 3.37 -8.03 -10.20
CA ALA A 48 2.57 -7.80 -11.41
C ALA A 48 1.14 -7.29 -11.08
N GLY A 49 0.66 -7.57 -9.87
CA GLY A 49 -0.71 -7.26 -9.49
C GLY A 49 -1.71 -8.05 -10.34
N VAL A 50 -2.66 -7.34 -10.94
CA VAL A 50 -3.75 -7.90 -11.76
C VAL A 50 -3.64 -7.54 -13.23
N THR A 51 -2.47 -7.09 -13.69
CA THR A 51 -2.28 -6.75 -15.11
C THR A 51 -2.55 -7.96 -16.01
N GLN A 52 -3.12 -7.70 -17.17
CA GLN A 52 -3.46 -8.69 -18.20
C GLN A 52 -2.54 -8.60 -19.41
N SER A 53 -1.53 -7.75 -19.33
CA SER A 53 -0.61 -7.44 -20.43
C SER A 53 0.81 -7.86 -20.11
N GLU A 54 1.45 -8.55 -21.05
CA GLU A 54 2.88 -8.87 -21.01
C GLU A 54 3.78 -7.63 -21.14
N ASP A 55 3.24 -6.53 -21.68
CA ASP A 55 3.96 -5.25 -21.81
C ASP A 55 4.13 -4.50 -20.48
N GLN A 56 3.53 -5.00 -19.39
CA GLN A 56 3.60 -4.32 -18.10
C GLN A 56 5.00 -4.45 -17.47
N VAL A 57 5.67 -3.34 -17.30
CA VAL A 57 6.91 -3.27 -16.53
C VAL A 57 6.59 -3.30 -15.03
N VAL A 58 7.31 -4.15 -14.29
CA VAL A 58 7.23 -4.26 -12.83
C VAL A 58 8.54 -3.73 -12.24
N ASN A 59 8.47 -2.71 -11.37
CA ASN A 59 9.66 -2.10 -10.78
C ASN A 59 10.35 -3.03 -9.77
N LEU A 60 9.60 -3.54 -8.80
CA LEU A 60 10.11 -4.46 -7.77
C LEU A 60 9.42 -5.81 -7.91
N GLN A 61 10.16 -6.81 -8.37
CA GLN A 61 9.63 -8.16 -8.64
C GLN A 61 9.72 -9.09 -7.43
N GLU A 62 10.54 -8.75 -6.43
CA GLU A 62 10.68 -9.59 -5.25
C GLU A 62 9.38 -9.64 -4.42
N PRO A 63 8.99 -10.81 -3.87
CA PRO A 63 7.79 -10.97 -3.07
C PRO A 63 7.77 -10.04 -1.85
N HIS A 64 6.61 -9.40 -1.59
CA HIS A 64 6.38 -8.54 -0.43
C HIS A 64 5.21 -9.01 0.44
N GLY A 65 4.49 -10.08 0.02
CA GLY A 65 3.24 -10.52 0.63
C GLY A 65 2.04 -9.65 0.25
N PHE A 66 2.25 -8.68 -0.65
CA PHE A 66 1.23 -7.85 -1.29
C PHE A 66 1.78 -7.29 -2.59
N SER A 67 0.89 -6.92 -3.50
CA SER A 67 1.24 -6.16 -4.69
C SER A 67 0.86 -4.68 -4.52
N LEU A 68 1.58 -3.80 -5.22
CA LEU A 68 1.33 -2.37 -5.24
C LEU A 68 1.38 -1.85 -6.66
N GLY A 69 0.30 -1.25 -7.10
CA GLY A 69 0.18 -0.60 -8.40
C GLY A 69 -0.27 0.84 -8.28
N VAL A 70 -0.42 1.48 -9.44
CA VAL A 70 -1.01 2.82 -9.57
C VAL A 70 -1.97 2.84 -10.73
N ALA A 71 -3.11 3.51 -10.54
CA ALA A 71 -3.95 3.98 -11.62
C ALA A 71 -3.77 5.50 -11.78
N ALA A 72 -3.30 5.93 -12.95
CA ALA A 72 -3.25 7.33 -13.34
C ALA A 72 -4.30 7.58 -14.43
N MET A 73 -5.18 8.54 -14.18
CA MET A 73 -6.35 8.76 -15.04
C MET A 73 -6.63 10.25 -15.22
N PRO A 74 -6.67 10.75 -16.47
CA PRO A 74 -7.16 12.09 -16.76
C PRO A 74 -8.62 12.31 -16.33
N PRO A 75 -9.11 13.56 -16.26
CA PRO A 75 -10.51 13.86 -15.96
C PRO A 75 -11.48 13.08 -16.85
N GLY A 76 -12.54 12.55 -16.22
CA GLY A 76 -13.62 11.80 -16.87
C GLY A 76 -13.26 10.38 -17.29
N VAL A 77 -12.04 9.92 -17.04
CA VAL A 77 -11.64 8.53 -17.35
C VAL A 77 -12.18 7.56 -16.30
N VAL A 78 -12.58 6.38 -16.76
CA VAL A 78 -13.26 5.36 -15.96
C VAL A 78 -12.44 4.06 -15.96
N ASN A 79 -12.32 3.42 -14.81
CA ASN A 79 -12.00 2.01 -14.69
C ASN A 79 -13.30 1.23 -14.50
N ASN A 80 -13.56 0.25 -15.37
CA ASN A 80 -14.85 -0.42 -15.43
C ASN A 80 -15.08 -1.43 -14.31
N LEU A 81 -16.31 -1.96 -14.21
CA LEU A 81 -16.72 -2.90 -13.17
C LEU A 81 -15.95 -4.21 -13.24
N HIS A 82 -15.31 -4.56 -12.15
CA HIS A 82 -14.53 -5.78 -11.98
C HIS A 82 -14.49 -6.22 -10.51
N VAL A 83 -14.05 -7.45 -10.28
CA VAL A 83 -13.89 -8.09 -8.97
C VAL A 83 -12.45 -8.59 -8.81
N HIS A 84 -11.91 -8.53 -7.61
CA HIS A 84 -10.65 -9.20 -7.24
C HIS A 84 -10.89 -10.34 -6.26
N TYR A 85 -9.98 -11.31 -6.27
CA TYR A 85 -9.95 -12.43 -5.33
C TYR A 85 -9.40 -12.02 -3.96
N THR A 86 -8.72 -10.88 -3.89
CA THR A 86 -8.14 -10.30 -2.68
C THR A 86 -8.78 -8.95 -2.36
N ALA A 87 -8.68 -8.51 -1.11
CA ALA A 87 -9.08 -7.16 -0.74
C ALA A 87 -8.17 -6.14 -1.43
N GLU A 88 -8.75 -5.03 -1.87
CA GLU A 88 -8.04 -3.93 -2.51
C GLU A 88 -8.12 -2.67 -1.64
N VAL A 89 -7.01 -1.97 -1.53
CA VAL A 89 -6.95 -0.70 -0.80
C VAL A 89 -6.42 0.39 -1.72
N PHE A 90 -7.22 1.43 -1.90
CA PHE A 90 -6.82 2.63 -2.62
C PHE A 90 -6.31 3.69 -1.66
N MET A 91 -5.14 4.26 -1.96
CA MET A 91 -4.57 5.42 -1.28
C MET A 91 -4.50 6.57 -2.29
N ILE A 92 -5.30 7.59 -2.08
CA ILE A 92 -5.48 8.67 -3.05
C ILE A 92 -4.34 9.68 -2.90
N PHE A 93 -3.53 9.81 -3.94
CA PHE A 93 -2.42 10.75 -3.95
C PHE A 93 -2.79 12.11 -4.57
N LYS A 94 -3.57 12.08 -5.66
CA LYS A 94 -3.99 13.26 -6.40
C LYS A 94 -5.30 13.02 -7.14
N GLY A 95 -6.09 14.07 -7.36
CA GLY A 95 -7.37 14.03 -8.08
C GLY A 95 -8.56 13.76 -7.16
N ARG A 96 -9.75 13.83 -7.75
CA ARG A 96 -11.03 13.58 -7.07
C ARG A 96 -11.68 12.36 -7.70
N TRP A 97 -11.94 11.33 -6.88
CA TRP A 97 -12.30 10.01 -7.36
C TRP A 97 -13.68 9.60 -6.92
N LEU A 98 -14.51 9.16 -7.89
CA LEU A 98 -15.78 8.48 -7.62
C LEU A 98 -15.52 6.97 -7.65
N PHE A 99 -15.82 6.29 -6.57
CA PHE A 99 -15.90 4.84 -6.49
C PHE A 99 -17.37 4.43 -6.48
N ARG A 100 -17.70 3.41 -7.28
CA ARG A 100 -19.03 2.81 -7.36
C ARG A 100 -18.95 1.32 -7.18
N TRP A 101 -19.99 0.70 -6.67
CA TRP A 101 -20.01 -0.74 -6.45
C TRP A 101 -21.39 -1.33 -6.65
N GLY A 102 -21.44 -2.69 -6.58
CA GLY A 102 -22.62 -3.52 -6.77
C GLY A 102 -22.59 -4.30 -8.06
N ALA A 103 -23.48 -5.26 -8.17
CA ALA A 103 -23.52 -6.18 -9.33
C ALA A 103 -23.53 -5.42 -10.67
N ASN A 104 -24.24 -4.30 -10.74
CA ASN A 104 -24.29 -3.43 -11.91
C ASN A 104 -23.62 -2.06 -11.67
N GLY A 105 -22.96 -1.88 -10.53
CA GLY A 105 -22.30 -0.63 -10.15
C GLY A 105 -23.26 0.48 -9.70
N ASP A 106 -24.45 0.12 -9.25
CA ASP A 106 -25.56 1.01 -8.88
C ASP A 106 -26.01 0.89 -7.41
N GLU A 107 -25.33 0.07 -6.60
CA GLU A 107 -25.65 -0.11 -5.18
C GLU A 107 -25.14 1.02 -4.28
N GLY A 108 -24.18 1.80 -4.75
CA GLY A 108 -23.72 2.98 -4.06
C GLY A 108 -22.48 3.60 -4.67
N THR A 109 -22.18 4.80 -4.19
CA THR A 109 -20.98 5.56 -4.58
C THR A 109 -20.36 6.25 -3.36
N VAL A 110 -19.06 6.51 -3.44
CA VAL A 110 -18.33 7.32 -2.47
C VAL A 110 -17.28 8.16 -3.20
N ILE A 111 -17.03 9.37 -2.70
CA ILE A 111 -16.00 10.26 -3.21
C ILE A 111 -14.77 10.19 -2.31
N GLY A 112 -13.63 10.00 -2.94
CA GLY A 112 -12.31 10.09 -2.29
C GLY A 112 -11.50 11.26 -2.84
N GLU A 113 -10.68 11.85 -1.96
CA GLU A 113 -9.85 13.02 -2.22
C GLU A 113 -8.40 12.77 -1.74
N PRO A 114 -7.43 13.61 -2.09
CA PRO A 114 -6.02 13.37 -1.74
C PRO A 114 -5.81 13.12 -0.23
N GLY A 115 -5.13 12.03 0.07
CA GLY A 115 -4.89 11.54 1.42
C GLY A 115 -5.91 10.56 1.94
N ASP A 116 -7.10 10.45 1.35
CA ASP A 116 -8.11 9.46 1.74
C ASP A 116 -7.65 8.03 1.41
N VAL A 117 -8.18 7.08 2.16
CA VAL A 117 -7.96 5.64 1.92
C VAL A 117 -9.30 4.93 1.82
N LEU A 118 -9.50 4.14 0.77
CA LEU A 118 -10.68 3.29 0.62
C LEU A 118 -10.28 1.82 0.58
N SER A 119 -10.86 1.02 1.46
CA SER A 119 -10.74 -0.44 1.43
C SER A 119 -11.95 -1.06 0.75
N ILE A 120 -11.72 -1.79 -0.33
CA ILE A 120 -12.76 -2.56 -1.04
C ILE A 120 -12.64 -4.05 -0.63
N PRO A 121 -13.71 -4.67 -0.11
CA PRO A 121 -13.71 -6.11 0.19
C PRO A 121 -13.56 -6.96 -1.07
N THR A 122 -13.15 -8.21 -0.90
CA THR A 122 -13.21 -9.22 -1.96
C THR A 122 -14.66 -9.47 -2.43
N TRP A 123 -14.81 -9.98 -3.64
CA TRP A 123 -16.09 -10.45 -4.19
C TRP A 123 -17.17 -9.38 -4.30
N ILE A 124 -16.79 -8.12 -4.50
CA ILE A 124 -17.69 -7.03 -4.83
C ILE A 124 -17.28 -6.41 -6.16
N PHE A 125 -18.24 -6.28 -7.08
CA PHE A 125 -18.01 -5.48 -8.29
C PHE A 125 -17.82 -4.02 -7.90
N ARG A 126 -16.73 -3.43 -8.38
CA ARG A 126 -16.42 -2.01 -8.21
C ARG A 126 -15.83 -1.46 -9.50
N GLY A 127 -16.02 -0.19 -9.66
CA GLY A 127 -15.36 0.63 -10.67
C GLY A 127 -15.10 2.00 -10.09
N PHE A 128 -14.22 2.75 -10.71
CA PHE A 128 -13.88 4.09 -10.26
C PHE A 128 -13.60 5.02 -11.44
N SER A 129 -13.71 6.30 -11.20
CA SER A 129 -13.46 7.33 -12.21
C SER A 129 -12.83 8.57 -11.59
N ASN A 130 -11.97 9.24 -12.34
CA ASN A 130 -11.52 10.56 -11.97
C ASN A 130 -12.62 11.57 -12.34
N VAL A 131 -13.25 12.15 -11.33
CA VAL A 131 -14.30 13.18 -11.46
C VAL A 131 -13.80 14.57 -11.09
N GLY A 132 -12.49 14.73 -10.91
CA GLY A 132 -11.82 16.00 -10.73
C GLY A 132 -11.52 16.69 -12.06
N ASP A 133 -10.91 17.86 -11.97
CA ASP A 133 -10.58 18.73 -13.12
C ASP A 133 -9.14 18.53 -13.61
N ASP A 134 -8.32 17.78 -12.87
CA ASP A 134 -6.91 17.50 -13.19
C ASP A 134 -6.61 16.00 -13.23
N ASP A 135 -5.40 15.62 -13.68
CA ASP A 135 -4.94 14.25 -13.72
C ASP A 135 -4.92 13.65 -12.31
N GLY A 136 -5.60 12.52 -12.16
CA GLY A 136 -5.68 11.79 -10.92
C GLY A 136 -4.59 10.72 -10.80
N TRP A 137 -4.19 10.42 -9.55
CA TRP A 137 -3.20 9.40 -9.20
C TRP A 137 -3.61 8.70 -7.92
N ILE A 138 -3.85 7.39 -8.00
CA ILE A 138 -4.15 6.55 -6.82
C ILE A 138 -3.18 5.36 -6.77
N PHE A 139 -2.63 5.11 -5.59
CA PHE A 139 -1.94 3.85 -5.30
C PHE A 139 -2.99 2.79 -4.96
N SER A 140 -2.82 1.58 -5.50
CA SER A 140 -3.70 0.44 -5.26
C SER A 140 -2.88 -0.72 -4.73
N ALA A 141 -3.24 -1.23 -3.55
CA ALA A 141 -2.62 -2.38 -2.91
C ALA A 141 -3.56 -3.57 -2.89
N LEU A 142 -3.05 -4.75 -3.23
CA LEU A 142 -3.77 -6.02 -3.22
C LEU A 142 -3.02 -7.03 -2.35
N GLY A 143 -3.74 -7.84 -1.57
CA GLY A 143 -3.14 -8.85 -0.71
C GLY A 143 -2.53 -10.00 -1.51
N GLY A 144 -1.37 -10.49 -1.02
CA GLY A 144 -0.62 -11.58 -1.63
C GLY A 144 0.27 -11.17 -2.81
N ASP A 145 1.27 -11.99 -3.07
CA ASP A 145 2.15 -11.84 -4.23
C ASP A 145 1.48 -12.38 -5.51
N ASP A 146 0.62 -13.40 -5.37
CA ASP A 146 -0.32 -13.85 -6.39
C ASP A 146 -1.72 -13.35 -6.03
N THR A 147 -2.27 -12.48 -6.86
CA THR A 147 -3.58 -11.85 -6.64
C THR A 147 -4.73 -12.64 -7.28
N GLY A 148 -4.45 -13.71 -8.03
CA GLY A 148 -5.43 -14.54 -8.73
C GLY A 148 -6.07 -13.90 -9.98
N GLY A 149 -5.73 -12.64 -10.29
CA GLY A 149 -6.24 -11.94 -11.46
C GLY A 149 -7.51 -11.10 -11.19
N ILE A 150 -8.31 -10.96 -12.24
CA ILE A 150 -9.45 -10.03 -12.27
C ILE A 150 -10.67 -10.70 -12.94
N ILE A 151 -11.85 -10.54 -12.36
CA ILE A 151 -13.13 -10.93 -12.98
C ILE A 151 -13.81 -9.66 -13.47
N TRP A 152 -14.01 -9.57 -14.77
CA TRP A 152 -14.74 -8.47 -15.39
C TRP A 152 -16.25 -8.72 -15.42
N HIS A 153 -17.02 -7.65 -15.31
CA HIS A 153 -18.45 -7.73 -15.54
C HIS A 153 -18.71 -8.23 -16.98
N PRO A 154 -19.71 -9.13 -17.21
CA PRO A 154 -19.97 -9.72 -18.54
C PRO A 154 -20.08 -8.69 -19.65
N SER A 155 -20.77 -7.58 -19.41
CA SER A 155 -20.93 -6.49 -20.40
C SER A 155 -19.61 -5.88 -20.85
N ILE A 156 -18.58 -5.91 -20.00
CA ILE A 156 -17.25 -5.37 -20.34
C ILE A 156 -16.54 -6.31 -21.30
N LEU A 157 -16.62 -7.63 -21.07
CA LEU A 157 -16.08 -8.64 -21.97
C LEU A 157 -16.75 -8.57 -23.36
N GLU A 158 -18.07 -8.42 -23.39
CA GLU A 158 -18.82 -8.27 -24.65
C GLU A 158 -18.43 -6.98 -25.41
N GLN A 159 -18.29 -5.87 -24.70
CA GLN A 159 -17.87 -4.61 -25.34
C GLN A 159 -16.43 -4.68 -25.84
N ALA A 160 -15.53 -5.25 -25.07
CA ALA A 160 -14.12 -5.44 -25.46
C ALA A 160 -13.97 -6.28 -26.72
N ALA A 161 -14.78 -7.35 -26.86
CA ALA A 161 -14.80 -8.19 -28.06
C ALA A 161 -15.14 -7.41 -29.34
N LYS A 162 -15.98 -6.36 -29.26
CA LYS A 162 -16.29 -5.47 -30.39
C LYS A 162 -15.07 -4.66 -30.84
N HIS A 163 -14.07 -4.50 -29.96
CA HIS A 163 -12.79 -3.85 -30.26
C HIS A 163 -11.66 -4.85 -30.55
N GLY A 164 -12.00 -6.14 -30.71
CA GLY A 164 -11.03 -7.19 -30.98
C GLY A 164 -10.18 -7.58 -29.77
N LEU A 165 -10.64 -7.28 -28.56
CA LEU A 165 -9.96 -7.62 -27.29
C LEU A 165 -10.64 -8.82 -26.63
N TYR A 166 -9.83 -9.80 -26.23
CA TYR A 166 -10.29 -11.04 -25.61
C TYR A 166 -9.40 -11.39 -24.41
N LEU A 167 -9.96 -12.06 -23.39
CA LEU A 167 -9.21 -12.65 -22.29
C LEU A 167 -9.20 -14.16 -22.39
N THR A 168 -8.02 -14.72 -22.17
CA THR A 168 -7.84 -16.16 -22.03
C THR A 168 -8.15 -16.63 -20.61
N LYS A 169 -8.33 -17.93 -20.39
CA LYS A 169 -8.48 -18.56 -19.06
C LYS A 169 -7.30 -18.30 -18.12
N SER A 170 -6.12 -18.02 -18.69
CA SER A 170 -4.94 -17.58 -17.93
C SER A 170 -4.95 -16.07 -17.61
N ASN A 171 -6.08 -15.39 -17.82
CA ASN A 171 -6.26 -13.94 -17.59
C ASN A 171 -5.33 -13.05 -18.42
N MET A 172 -4.88 -13.53 -19.58
CA MET A 172 -4.02 -12.79 -20.50
C MET A 172 -4.83 -12.12 -21.62
N LEU A 173 -4.50 -10.87 -21.91
CA LEU A 173 -5.14 -10.06 -22.95
C LEU A 173 -4.63 -10.45 -24.34
N VAL A 174 -5.57 -10.75 -25.25
CA VAL A 174 -5.30 -10.97 -26.68
C VAL A 174 -5.93 -9.85 -27.48
N ASP A 175 -5.11 -9.18 -28.29
CA ASP A 175 -5.53 -8.07 -29.17
C ASP A 175 -5.48 -8.48 -30.64
N THR A 176 -6.63 -8.89 -31.20
CA THR A 176 -6.73 -9.31 -32.59
C THR A 176 -6.59 -8.17 -33.59
N SER A 177 -6.79 -6.91 -33.17
CA SER A 177 -6.58 -5.76 -34.02
C SER A 177 -5.09 -5.48 -34.28
N LYS A 178 -4.21 -6.06 -33.48
CA LYS A 178 -2.76 -6.05 -33.68
C LYS A 178 -2.24 -7.28 -34.45
N GLY A 179 -3.14 -8.10 -34.98
CA GLY A 179 -2.79 -9.29 -35.77
C GLY A 179 -2.65 -10.58 -34.96
N ALA A 180 -2.90 -10.56 -33.65
CA ALA A 180 -2.97 -11.77 -32.88
C ALA A 180 -4.15 -12.66 -33.34
N PRO A 181 -4.03 -13.99 -33.40
CA PRO A 181 -5.14 -14.86 -33.73
C PRO A 181 -6.22 -14.76 -32.64
N ARG A 182 -7.49 -14.84 -33.07
CA ARG A 182 -8.60 -14.91 -32.11
C ARG A 182 -8.51 -16.23 -31.35
N PRO A 183 -8.53 -16.20 -29.98
CA PRO A 183 -8.57 -17.42 -29.18
C PRO A 183 -9.81 -18.26 -29.50
N SER A 184 -9.67 -19.59 -29.41
CA SER A 184 -10.82 -20.50 -29.53
C SER A 184 -11.78 -20.30 -28.33
N PRO A 185 -13.05 -20.70 -28.47
CA PRO A 185 -14.01 -20.58 -27.35
C PRO A 185 -13.54 -21.26 -26.07
N GLU A 186 -12.80 -22.38 -26.20
CA GLU A 186 -12.28 -23.15 -25.05
C GLU A 186 -11.14 -22.46 -24.33
N GLU A 187 -10.43 -21.55 -25.00
CA GLU A 187 -9.34 -20.76 -24.41
C GLU A 187 -9.84 -19.51 -23.73
N LEU A 188 -11.04 -19.03 -24.07
CA LEU A 188 -11.60 -17.80 -23.51
C LEU A 188 -12.02 -17.98 -22.05
N ILE A 189 -11.85 -16.90 -21.28
CA ILE A 189 -12.41 -16.84 -19.92
C ILE A 189 -13.93 -16.91 -19.98
N GLU A 190 -14.53 -17.68 -19.08
CA GLU A 190 -15.99 -17.77 -18.97
C GLU A 190 -16.49 -16.55 -18.17
N PRO A 191 -17.44 -15.76 -18.72
CA PRO A 191 -18.08 -14.70 -17.96
C PRO A 191 -18.79 -15.26 -16.72
N ILE A 192 -18.80 -14.51 -15.61
CA ILE A 192 -19.63 -14.87 -14.46
C ILE A 192 -21.11 -14.91 -14.92
N ASP A 193 -21.82 -15.97 -14.56
CA ASP A 193 -23.24 -16.10 -14.88
C ASP A 193 -24.13 -15.24 -13.97
N ASP A 194 -25.38 -15.02 -14.37
CA ASP A 194 -26.33 -14.18 -13.66
C ASP A 194 -26.62 -14.70 -12.23
N ASN A 195 -26.65 -16.00 -12.00
CA ASN A 195 -26.89 -16.57 -10.68
C ASN A 195 -25.71 -16.29 -9.75
N ALA A 196 -24.49 -16.51 -10.23
CA ALA A 196 -23.28 -16.20 -9.48
C ALA A 196 -23.18 -14.69 -9.22
N LEU A 197 -23.50 -13.84 -10.22
CA LEU A 197 -23.54 -12.40 -10.08
C LEU A 197 -24.52 -11.94 -8.98
N GLN A 198 -25.73 -12.51 -8.95
CA GLN A 198 -26.75 -12.20 -7.94
C GLN A 198 -26.44 -12.77 -6.55
N SER A 199 -25.60 -13.79 -6.46
CA SER A 199 -25.18 -14.39 -5.18
C SER A 199 -24.11 -13.61 -4.45
N LEU A 200 -23.46 -12.64 -5.09
CA LEU A 200 -22.39 -11.84 -4.47
C LEU A 200 -22.96 -11.02 -3.31
N ARG A 201 -22.14 -10.89 -2.26
CA ARG A 201 -22.52 -10.08 -1.11
C ARG A 201 -22.72 -8.62 -1.52
N ARG A 202 -23.83 -8.07 -1.07
CA ARG A 202 -24.15 -6.65 -1.24
C ARG A 202 -23.65 -5.84 -0.06
N TYR A 203 -23.25 -4.60 -0.34
CA TYR A 203 -22.79 -3.65 0.66
C TYR A 203 -23.60 -2.36 0.56
N SER A 204 -24.24 -2.00 1.65
CA SER A 204 -24.93 -0.72 1.73
C SER A 204 -23.96 0.46 1.66
N PRO A 205 -24.44 1.66 1.28
CA PRO A 205 -23.63 2.87 1.33
C PRO A 205 -23.06 3.17 2.72
N GLU A 206 -23.75 2.77 3.79
CA GLU A 206 -23.26 2.93 5.16
C GLU A 206 -22.10 2.00 5.48
N GLU A 207 -22.18 0.72 5.09
CA GLU A 207 -21.09 -0.24 5.27
C GLU A 207 -19.83 0.20 4.51
N MET A 208 -19.97 0.67 3.25
CA MET A 208 -18.86 1.14 2.45
C MET A 208 -18.26 2.46 2.95
N ARG A 209 -19.08 3.36 3.51
CA ARG A 209 -18.59 4.59 4.14
C ARG A 209 -17.66 4.32 5.31
N LYS A 210 -17.89 3.28 6.10
CA LYS A 210 -17.00 2.85 7.20
C LYS A 210 -15.64 2.33 6.70
N ARG A 211 -15.51 2.10 5.39
CA ARG A 211 -14.29 1.65 4.73
C ARG A 211 -13.57 2.77 3.97
N MET A 212 -14.22 3.94 3.86
CA MET A 212 -13.61 5.18 3.35
C MET A 212 -13.10 5.98 4.53
N LEU A 213 -11.78 6.01 4.67
CA LEU A 213 -11.09 6.78 5.69
C LEU A 213 -10.70 8.14 5.13
N LYS A 214 -11.28 9.17 5.68
CA LYS A 214 -10.91 10.54 5.36
C LYS A 214 -9.63 10.96 6.10
N VAL A 215 -8.95 11.98 5.59
CA VAL A 215 -7.74 12.52 6.24
C VAL A 215 -8.01 12.92 7.69
N GLU A 216 -9.15 13.54 7.94
CA GLU A 216 -9.60 13.98 9.27
C GLU A 216 -9.98 12.84 10.22
N ASP A 217 -10.27 11.64 9.70
CA ASP A 217 -10.60 10.46 10.51
C ASP A 217 -9.35 9.77 11.10
N ARG A 218 -8.14 10.21 10.72
CA ARG A 218 -6.91 9.61 11.21
C ARG A 218 -6.72 9.85 12.70
N VAL A 219 -6.60 8.78 13.45
CA VAL A 219 -6.29 8.83 14.88
C VAL A 219 -4.78 8.74 15.06
N TRP A 220 -4.16 9.88 15.29
CA TRP A 220 -2.71 9.96 15.46
C TRP A 220 -2.29 9.65 16.90
N SER A 221 -1.44 8.64 17.07
CA SER A 221 -0.75 8.38 18.35
C SER A 221 0.61 9.05 18.35
N ARG A 222 0.86 9.87 19.37
CA ARG A 222 2.16 10.54 19.63
C ARG A 222 3.11 9.69 20.48
N GLN A 223 2.63 8.60 21.04
CA GLN A 223 3.40 7.63 21.83
C GLN A 223 3.39 6.27 21.16
N ALA A 224 3.38 6.29 19.83
CA ALA A 224 3.24 5.08 19.03
C ALA A 224 4.52 4.25 18.96
N LEU A 225 5.68 4.80 19.26
CA LEU A 225 6.99 4.17 19.12
C LEU A 225 7.82 4.37 20.39
N LEU A 226 8.74 3.47 20.67
CA LEU A 226 9.61 3.57 21.85
C LEU A 226 10.40 4.89 21.90
N ASP A 227 10.83 5.35 20.72
CA ASP A 227 11.62 6.59 20.60
C ASP A 227 10.79 7.86 20.64
N SER A 228 9.45 7.78 20.69
CA SER A 228 8.56 8.96 20.67
C SER A 228 8.82 9.94 21.84
N ALA A 229 9.39 9.46 22.95
CA ALA A 229 9.74 10.28 24.10
C ALA A 229 11.11 10.99 23.97
N LEU A 230 11.89 10.67 22.95
CA LEU A 230 13.25 11.18 22.79
C LEU A 230 13.27 12.54 22.08
N PRO A 231 14.14 13.46 22.45
CA PRO A 231 14.34 14.71 21.74
C PRO A 231 14.67 14.47 20.26
N GLY A 232 13.95 15.14 19.35
CA GLY A 232 14.13 14.99 17.91
C GLY A 232 13.45 13.77 17.27
N HIS A 233 12.66 13.00 18.04
CA HIS A 233 11.96 11.79 17.63
C HIS A 233 10.43 11.92 17.73
N GLY A 234 9.87 13.01 17.25
CA GLY A 234 8.45 13.34 17.39
C GLY A 234 7.54 12.69 16.32
N ALA A 235 7.81 11.46 15.89
CA ALA A 235 6.97 10.79 14.90
C ALA A 235 5.61 10.39 15.50
N GLU A 236 4.55 10.55 14.69
CA GLU A 236 3.19 10.12 15.01
C GLU A 236 2.77 9.00 14.05
N VAL A 237 1.99 8.05 14.55
CA VAL A 237 1.49 6.91 13.76
C VAL A 237 -0.03 6.88 13.81
N ALA A 238 -0.67 6.66 12.65
CA ALA A 238 -2.10 6.42 12.56
C ALA A 238 -2.33 5.06 11.84
N SER A 239 -2.79 4.05 12.57
CA SER A 239 -3.09 2.73 12.04
C SER A 239 -4.36 2.77 11.19
N VAL A 240 -4.31 2.24 9.97
CA VAL A 240 -5.42 2.25 9.00
C VAL A 240 -5.94 0.85 8.75
N ILE A 241 -5.09 -0.03 8.27
CA ILE A 241 -5.36 -1.44 7.95
C ILE A 241 -4.37 -2.29 8.74
N GLY A 242 -4.85 -3.26 9.51
CA GLY A 242 -4.00 -4.09 10.34
C GLY A 242 -3.25 -3.29 11.42
N PHE A 243 -2.45 -3.97 12.24
CA PHE A 243 -1.82 -3.33 13.41
C PHE A 243 -0.47 -2.67 13.13
N GLY A 244 0.21 -3.03 12.04
CA GLY A 244 1.46 -2.40 11.62
C GLY A 244 2.55 -2.36 12.69
N ILE A 245 3.32 -1.26 12.73
CA ILE A 245 4.45 -1.05 13.66
C ILE A 245 4.06 -0.34 14.95
N SER A 246 2.81 0.13 15.11
CA SER A 246 2.43 0.88 16.30
C SER A 246 2.67 0.10 17.58
N GLN A 247 3.40 0.70 18.53
CA GLN A 247 3.65 0.19 19.87
C GLN A 247 2.71 0.83 20.91
N ASP A 248 1.72 1.62 20.47
CA ASP A 248 0.66 2.10 21.35
C ASP A 248 -0.36 0.99 21.59
N ARG A 249 -0.53 0.57 22.85
CA ARG A 249 -1.48 -0.46 23.26
C ARG A 249 -2.93 -0.11 22.94
N ASN A 250 -3.26 1.16 22.85
CA ASN A 250 -4.61 1.64 22.59
C ASN A 250 -4.89 1.89 21.10
N ALA A 251 -3.86 1.83 20.25
CA ALA A 251 -4.04 1.99 18.80
C ALA A 251 -4.85 0.83 18.23
N GLN A 252 -5.85 1.17 17.43
CA GLN A 252 -6.67 0.22 16.68
C GLN A 252 -6.69 0.63 15.21
N PRO A 253 -6.60 -0.33 14.28
CA PRO A 253 -6.80 -0.03 12.87
C PRO A 253 -8.26 0.38 12.63
N ILE A 254 -8.48 1.34 11.76
CA ILE A 254 -9.83 1.84 11.46
C ILE A 254 -10.62 0.79 10.68
N VAL A 255 -9.97 0.06 9.79
CA VAL A 255 -10.53 -1.09 9.08
C VAL A 255 -9.92 -2.37 9.65
N ALA A 256 -10.68 -3.08 10.47
CA ALA A 256 -10.18 -4.20 11.27
C ALA A 256 -10.20 -5.55 10.55
N ASN A 257 -10.94 -5.71 9.43
CA ASN A 257 -10.95 -7.00 8.73
C ASN A 257 -9.60 -7.26 8.02
N PRO A 258 -9.14 -8.52 7.99
CA PRO A 258 -7.85 -8.87 7.40
C PRO A 258 -7.75 -8.53 5.91
N HIS A 259 -6.56 -8.07 5.51
CA HIS A 259 -6.20 -7.77 4.12
C HIS A 259 -4.98 -8.57 3.64
N GLY A 260 -4.29 -9.24 4.57
CA GLY A 260 -3.00 -9.89 4.31
C GLY A 260 -1.82 -8.91 4.35
N PHE A 261 -2.06 -7.64 4.64
CA PHE A 261 -1.07 -6.59 4.84
C PHE A 261 -1.59 -5.51 5.78
N SER A 262 -0.67 -4.72 6.33
CA SER A 262 -0.98 -3.55 7.16
C SER A 262 -0.63 -2.28 6.42
N ILE A 263 -1.43 -1.22 6.63
CA ILE A 263 -1.14 0.15 6.19
C ILE A 263 -1.29 1.08 7.40
N GLU A 264 -0.32 1.94 7.57
CA GLU A 264 -0.34 3.02 8.57
C GLU A 264 0.23 4.30 7.98
N TRP A 265 -0.23 5.42 8.50
CA TRP A 265 0.37 6.70 8.20
C TRP A 265 1.41 7.04 9.24
N LEU A 266 2.59 7.45 8.78
CA LEU A 266 3.65 8.04 9.61
C LEU A 266 3.71 9.53 9.31
N ARG A 267 3.74 10.37 10.36
CA ARG A 267 3.96 11.79 10.25
C ARG A 267 5.19 12.16 11.08
N VAL A 268 6.19 12.73 10.45
CA VAL A 268 7.46 13.10 11.08
C VAL A 268 7.68 14.59 10.91
N GLY A 269 7.81 15.32 12.00
CA GLY A 269 8.02 16.76 11.98
C GLY A 269 9.32 17.15 11.27
N VAL A 270 9.39 18.39 10.79
CA VAL A 270 10.58 18.91 10.10
C VAL A 270 11.82 18.74 10.98
N GLY A 271 12.87 18.13 10.42
CA GLY A 271 14.12 17.81 11.10
C GLY A 271 14.06 16.69 12.14
N GLN A 272 12.87 16.14 12.42
CA GLN A 272 12.68 15.00 13.31
C GLN A 272 12.85 13.67 12.59
N GLN A 273 12.90 12.57 13.37
CA GLN A 273 13.13 11.23 12.83
C GLN A 273 12.40 10.15 13.60
N ILE A 274 12.29 8.97 12.99
CA ILE A 274 12.13 7.69 13.66
C ILE A 274 13.53 7.11 13.79
N GLY A 275 13.94 6.77 15.01
CA GLY A 275 15.25 6.27 15.36
C GLY A 275 15.57 4.92 14.75
N LYS A 276 16.80 4.51 14.93
CA LYS A 276 17.34 3.28 14.34
C LYS A 276 16.61 2.03 14.87
N HIS A 277 16.01 1.30 13.95
CA HIS A 277 15.25 0.08 14.24
C HIS A 277 15.33 -0.92 13.08
N SER A 278 14.91 -2.14 13.34
CA SER A 278 14.77 -3.22 12.36
C SER A 278 13.40 -3.88 12.50
N LEU A 279 12.87 -4.42 11.40
CA LEU A 279 11.67 -5.27 11.39
C LEU A 279 12.02 -6.65 10.82
N ASP A 280 11.31 -7.67 11.25
CA ASP A 280 11.41 -9.04 10.73
C ASP A 280 10.74 -9.22 9.36
N THR A 281 10.08 -8.20 8.85
CA THR A 281 9.37 -8.17 7.57
C THR A 281 9.83 -6.98 6.72
N LYS A 282 9.60 -7.06 5.42
CA LYS A 282 9.81 -5.93 4.51
C LYS A 282 8.84 -4.80 4.83
N GLN A 283 9.32 -3.57 4.69
CA GLN A 283 8.51 -2.36 4.86
C GLN A 283 8.61 -1.49 3.62
N VAL A 284 7.48 -1.14 3.05
CA VAL A 284 7.39 -0.20 1.92
C VAL A 284 6.95 1.15 2.44
N LEU A 285 7.72 2.17 2.12
CA LEU A 285 7.48 3.56 2.51
C LEU A 285 7.13 4.38 1.27
N ILE A 286 5.89 4.87 1.17
CA ILE A 286 5.41 5.70 0.06
C ILE A 286 5.29 7.13 0.56
N VAL A 287 6.06 8.06 0.01
CA VAL A 287 6.07 9.46 0.46
C VAL A 287 4.93 10.23 -0.19
N PHE A 288 3.99 10.67 0.63
CA PHE A 288 2.84 11.49 0.22
C PHE A 288 3.14 13.00 0.33
N GLU A 289 3.90 13.41 1.33
CA GLU A 289 4.30 14.80 1.53
C GLU A 289 5.72 14.88 2.11
N GLY A 290 6.44 15.93 1.80
CA GLY A 290 7.81 16.14 2.25
C GLY A 290 8.83 15.27 1.52
N THR A 291 9.98 15.09 2.17
CA THR A 291 11.10 14.27 1.70
C THR A 291 11.66 13.46 2.85
N ALA A 292 11.81 12.16 2.67
CA ALA A 292 12.45 11.29 3.63
C ALA A 292 13.94 11.08 3.31
N GLU A 293 14.79 11.13 4.32
CA GLU A 293 16.10 10.51 4.30
C GLU A 293 16.04 9.20 5.09
N ILE A 294 16.35 8.09 4.43
CA ILE A 294 16.43 6.78 5.07
C ILE A 294 17.90 6.42 5.21
N THR A 295 18.34 6.29 6.47
CA THR A 295 19.69 5.82 6.77
C THR A 295 19.63 4.34 7.08
N LEU A 296 20.41 3.54 6.35
CA LEU A 296 20.45 2.08 6.44
C LEU A 296 21.74 1.60 7.13
N ASN A 297 21.71 0.36 7.61
CA ASN A 297 22.84 -0.38 8.16
C ASN A 297 23.31 0.13 9.55
N ASP A 298 24.47 -0.39 9.96
CA ASP A 298 25.18 0.09 11.14
C ASP A 298 26.04 1.33 10.83
N ALA A 299 26.64 1.92 11.83
CA ALA A 299 27.45 3.13 11.67
C ALA A 299 28.74 2.95 10.84
N LYS A 300 29.20 1.71 10.64
CA LYS A 300 30.39 1.40 9.83
C LYS A 300 30.09 1.29 8.35
N HIS A 301 28.86 0.94 8.02
CA HIS A 301 28.41 0.65 6.65
C HIS A 301 27.22 1.53 6.26
N GLU A 302 27.12 2.73 6.83
CA GLU A 302 26.01 3.63 6.63
C GLU A 302 25.76 3.94 5.15
N THR A 303 24.53 3.70 4.70
CA THR A 303 24.04 4.04 3.36
C THR A 303 22.81 4.93 3.51
N ARG A 304 22.75 6.05 2.78
CA ARG A 304 21.64 7.00 2.83
C ARG A 304 20.87 7.02 1.51
N VAL A 305 19.56 7.04 1.61
CA VAL A 305 18.65 7.12 0.46
C VAL A 305 17.70 8.29 0.68
N THR A 306 17.64 9.21 -0.26
CA THR A 306 16.65 10.29 -0.27
C THR A 306 15.43 9.84 -1.06
N VAL A 307 14.26 9.85 -0.42
CA VAL A 307 12.99 9.43 -1.02
C VAL A 307 12.09 10.67 -1.14
N PRO A 308 11.93 11.22 -2.35
CA PRO A 308 11.10 12.41 -2.56
C PRO A 308 9.61 12.07 -2.55
N ARG A 309 8.78 13.11 -2.56
CA ARG A 309 7.32 12.98 -2.73
C ARG A 309 6.97 12.17 -4.00
N GLN A 310 5.94 11.32 -3.90
CA GLN A 310 5.47 10.41 -4.95
C GLN A 310 6.44 9.26 -5.28
N ALA A 311 7.48 9.06 -4.50
CA ALA A 311 8.38 7.91 -4.60
C ALA A 311 8.07 6.89 -3.51
N LEU A 312 8.55 5.69 -3.69
CA LEU A 312 8.57 4.65 -2.67
C LEU A 312 9.98 4.10 -2.46
N PHE A 313 10.20 3.59 -1.26
CA PHE A 313 11.39 2.82 -0.92
C PHE A 313 11.00 1.52 -0.20
N SER A 314 11.54 0.38 -0.68
CA SER A 314 11.33 -0.92 -0.06
C SER A 314 12.49 -1.27 0.87
N VAL A 315 12.28 -1.19 2.17
CA VAL A 315 13.26 -1.61 3.18
C VAL A 315 13.16 -3.13 3.37
N PRO A 316 14.24 -3.90 3.20
CA PRO A 316 14.24 -5.34 3.42
C PRO A 316 13.97 -5.71 4.89
N ALA A 317 13.51 -6.94 5.10
CA ALA A 317 13.50 -7.54 6.43
C ALA A 317 14.91 -7.56 7.03
N GLN A 318 15.01 -7.44 8.33
CA GLN A 318 16.27 -7.47 9.10
C GLN A 318 17.28 -6.36 8.77
N ALA A 319 16.93 -5.37 7.92
CA ALA A 319 17.79 -4.22 7.67
C ALA A 319 17.59 -3.15 8.75
N TRP A 320 18.69 -2.66 9.34
CA TRP A 320 18.63 -1.45 10.16
C TRP A 320 18.24 -0.25 9.33
N ARG A 321 17.33 0.58 9.86
CA ARG A 321 16.95 1.87 9.26
C ARG A 321 16.59 2.90 10.30
N SER A 322 16.81 4.17 9.96
CA SER A 322 16.15 5.34 10.54
C SER A 322 15.47 6.13 9.43
N ILE A 323 14.43 6.89 9.78
CA ILE A 323 13.64 7.66 8.81
C ILE A 323 13.58 9.10 9.30
N ARG A 324 14.16 10.02 8.56
CA ARG A 324 14.24 11.45 8.91
C ARG A 324 13.47 12.32 7.92
N SER A 325 12.78 13.32 8.41
CA SER A 325 12.23 14.42 7.60
C SER A 325 13.32 15.44 7.29
N VAL A 326 13.67 15.60 6.01
CA VAL A 326 14.76 16.48 5.56
C VAL A 326 14.30 17.67 4.72
N GLY A 327 12.99 17.75 4.45
CA GLY A 327 12.40 18.91 3.76
C GLY A 327 12.03 20.04 4.71
N ASP A 328 11.41 21.07 4.17
CA ASP A 328 10.89 22.26 4.85
C ASP A 328 9.40 22.11 5.29
N VAL A 329 8.79 20.99 4.94
CA VAL A 329 7.44 20.59 5.37
C VAL A 329 7.51 19.24 6.10
N PRO A 330 6.56 18.93 6.99
CA PRO A 330 6.51 17.62 7.63
C PRO A 330 6.47 16.48 6.62
N LEU A 331 7.14 15.38 6.94
CA LEU A 331 7.10 14.18 6.16
C LEU A 331 5.81 13.40 6.48
N VAL A 332 5.05 13.03 5.44
CA VAL A 332 3.90 12.12 5.55
C VAL A 332 4.11 10.91 4.65
N VAL A 333 4.09 9.73 5.25
CA VAL A 333 4.39 8.46 4.59
C VAL A 333 3.26 7.47 4.82
N ALA A 334 2.81 6.80 3.76
CA ALA A 334 2.07 5.56 3.91
C ALA A 334 3.07 4.40 4.03
N ALA A 335 3.12 3.76 5.19
CA ALA A 335 3.98 2.62 5.46
C ALA A 335 3.17 1.34 5.34
N MET A 336 3.71 0.36 4.60
CA MET A 336 3.07 -0.93 4.37
C MET A 336 3.98 -2.08 4.79
N THR A 337 3.38 -3.09 5.42
CA THR A 337 4.07 -4.34 5.79
C THR A 337 3.17 -5.54 5.50
N SER A 338 3.73 -6.72 5.19
CA SER A 338 2.92 -7.92 4.97
C SER A 338 2.27 -8.41 6.26
N GLY A 339 1.08 -9.01 6.17
CA GLY A 339 0.30 -9.54 7.29
C GLY A 339 -0.39 -8.46 8.13
N ASP A 340 -1.51 -8.82 8.74
CA ASP A 340 -2.39 -7.92 9.50
C ASP A 340 -1.96 -7.73 10.96
N GLN A 341 -1.06 -8.59 11.46
CA GLN A 341 -0.64 -8.61 12.86
C GLN A 341 0.34 -7.47 13.15
N LYS A 342 0.41 -7.11 14.43
CA LYS A 342 1.43 -6.18 14.95
C LYS A 342 2.82 -6.67 14.61
N LYS A 343 3.67 -5.76 14.13
CA LYS A 343 5.06 -6.06 13.77
C LYS A 343 5.96 -5.96 14.99
N HIS A 344 6.94 -6.84 15.05
CA HIS A 344 7.99 -6.73 16.04
C HIS A 344 9.02 -5.71 15.58
N ILE A 345 9.28 -4.71 16.42
CA ILE A 345 10.35 -3.75 16.21
C ILE A 345 11.53 -4.13 17.09
N GLU A 346 12.67 -4.37 16.47
CA GLU A 346 13.95 -4.42 17.15
C GLU A 346 14.57 -3.02 17.11
N TRP A 347 14.69 -2.39 18.27
CA TRP A 347 15.31 -1.07 18.40
C TRP A 347 16.82 -1.21 18.58
N ALA A 348 17.58 -0.29 18.02
CA ALA A 348 19.02 -0.22 18.26
C ALA A 348 19.31 0.01 19.76
N PRO A 349 20.39 -0.58 20.32
CA PRO A 349 20.71 -0.49 21.74
C PRO A 349 20.74 0.94 22.27
N GLU A 350 21.27 1.89 21.50
CA GLU A 350 21.33 3.31 21.86
C GLU A 350 19.94 3.95 22.02
N ILE A 351 18.94 3.51 21.22
CA ILE A 351 17.54 3.97 21.34
C ILE A 351 16.90 3.40 22.61
N VAL A 352 17.13 2.09 22.86
CA VAL A 352 16.61 1.44 24.08
C VAL A 352 17.18 2.10 25.35
N ALA A 353 18.49 2.34 25.37
CA ALA A 353 19.16 2.99 26.49
C ALA A 353 18.65 4.42 26.72
N ALA A 354 18.49 5.22 25.66
CA ALA A 354 17.97 6.57 25.72
C ALA A 354 16.51 6.58 26.23
N ALA A 355 15.66 5.70 25.71
CA ALA A 355 14.27 5.58 26.18
C ALA A 355 14.19 5.17 27.65
N ALA A 356 15.08 4.28 28.11
CA ALA A 356 15.16 3.88 29.49
C ALA A 356 15.52 5.04 30.44
N GLN A 357 16.39 5.97 30.01
CA GLN A 357 16.72 7.20 30.73
C GLN A 357 15.50 8.13 30.89
N GLU A 358 14.63 8.15 29.87
CA GLU A 358 13.37 8.89 29.89
C GLU A 358 12.25 8.12 30.62
N GLY A 359 12.54 6.94 31.17
CA GLY A 359 11.60 6.12 31.95
C GLY A 359 10.66 5.24 31.12
N TRP A 360 11.00 4.98 29.87
CA TRP A 360 10.19 4.16 28.95
C TRP A 360 10.91 2.89 28.54
N GLY A 361 10.13 1.86 28.21
CA GLY A 361 10.60 0.58 27.68
C GLY A 361 9.51 -0.11 26.89
N VAL A 362 9.81 -1.30 26.39
CA VAL A 362 8.86 -2.14 25.65
C VAL A 362 8.54 -3.37 26.48
N ASP A 363 7.25 -3.70 26.63
CA ASP A 363 6.83 -4.92 27.29
C ASP A 363 7.00 -6.16 26.39
N HIS A 364 6.75 -7.36 26.94
CA HIS A 364 6.91 -8.63 26.23
C HIS A 364 5.95 -8.80 25.03
N ASN A 365 4.88 -7.97 24.93
CA ASN A 365 3.98 -7.94 23.79
C ASN A 365 4.39 -6.87 22.74
N GLY A 366 5.51 -6.18 22.97
CA GLY A 366 6.04 -5.16 22.08
C GLY A 366 5.35 -3.80 22.18
N TYR A 367 4.67 -3.48 23.29
CA TYR A 367 4.06 -2.17 23.51
C TYR A 367 4.91 -1.28 24.40
N VAL A 368 4.93 0.01 24.12
CA VAL A 368 5.57 1.00 24.98
C VAL A 368 4.87 1.05 26.34
N ALA A 369 5.67 1.02 27.39
CA ALA A 369 5.19 1.09 28.77
C ALA A 369 6.17 1.85 29.67
N PRO A 370 5.69 2.43 30.80
CA PRO A 370 6.57 3.01 31.78
C PRO A 370 7.57 1.96 32.30
N LEU A 371 8.86 2.23 32.19
CA LEU A 371 9.94 1.29 32.52
C LEU A 371 9.80 0.70 33.94
N ARG A 372 9.38 1.53 34.91
CA ARG A 372 9.16 1.12 36.31
C ARG A 372 8.09 0.03 36.50
N LEU A 373 7.17 -0.15 35.55
CA LEU A 373 6.11 -1.15 35.59
C LEU A 373 6.51 -2.45 34.90
N LEU A 374 7.62 -2.47 34.19
CA LEU A 374 8.13 -3.67 33.51
C LEU A 374 8.77 -4.65 34.53
N PRO A 375 8.84 -5.95 34.21
CA PRO A 375 9.56 -6.94 35.02
C PRO A 375 11.02 -6.50 35.27
N TYR A 376 11.56 -6.91 36.44
CA TYR A 376 12.91 -6.51 36.84
C TYR A 376 13.99 -6.81 35.79
N GLU A 377 13.96 -8.00 35.21
CA GLU A 377 14.92 -8.40 34.16
C GLU A 377 14.86 -7.50 32.94
N SER A 378 13.67 -7.13 32.47
CA SER A 378 13.48 -6.20 31.35
C SER A 378 14.04 -4.81 31.68
N ARG A 379 13.83 -4.32 32.92
CA ARG A 379 14.38 -3.02 33.39
C ARG A 379 15.90 -3.05 33.43
N LYS A 380 16.47 -4.13 33.99
CA LYS A 380 17.92 -4.32 34.09
C LYS A 380 18.57 -4.42 32.72
N ALA A 381 17.97 -5.16 31.79
CA ALA A 381 18.46 -5.27 30.42
C ALA A 381 18.47 -3.90 29.70
N ALA A 382 17.40 -3.13 29.80
CA ALA A 382 17.30 -1.82 29.19
C ALA A 382 18.27 -0.75 29.79
N GLN A 383 18.67 -0.93 31.04
CA GLN A 383 19.63 -0.02 31.73
C GLN A 383 21.10 -0.46 31.58
N ALA A 384 21.36 -1.67 31.11
CA ALA A 384 22.69 -2.21 30.91
C ALA A 384 23.26 -1.96 29.51
N LEU A 385 22.45 -1.42 28.60
CA LEU A 385 22.83 -1.01 27.24
C LEU A 385 23.38 0.41 27.25
#